data_a6a62939e845fe7cb2e469f2b5097ba3
#
_entry.id   a6a62939e845fe7cb2e469f2b5097ba3
#
_cell.length_a   1.000
_cell.length_b   1.000
_cell.length_c   1.000
_cell.angle_alpha   90.00
_cell.angle_beta   90.00
_cell.angle_gamma   90.00
#
_symmetry.space_group_name_H-M   'P 1'
#
loop_
_entity.id
_entity.type
_entity.pdbx_description
1 polymer ?
#
loop_
_entity_poly.entity_id
_entity_poly.type
_entity_poly.pdbx_seq_one_letter_code
_entity_poly.pdbx_strand_id
1 'polypeptide(L)'
;GKRGDSPTEMLSLENFRLQNHVVWTLDANKSELTRLDFSSSGDSLLRDETVTLDEDILRPLDFAIYNDSMFIIPDYSGENRLCRVNRNGRLIDKIGGIPTINEKALKNARPALAQAWRSFLDYNPNNGILAVVTQLGEVLEVYNLKDSTYVVRIGGHGEPEFTISDGYGIPTGIMGFSDVQVTDSAIYVVSHGTPFKEIARQSGKLPDGGKYIYVFSLKG
;
A
#
# COMPACT_ATOMS: atom_id res chain seq x y z
N GLY A 1 -11.59 -19.06 5.87
CA GLY A 1 -11.96 -18.47 7.16
C GLY A 1 -13.29 -17.73 7.09
N LYS A 2 -13.90 -17.46 8.19
CA LYS A 2 -15.12 -16.63 8.24
C LYS A 2 -14.73 -15.16 8.41
N ARG A 3 -15.52 -14.26 7.81
CA ARG A 3 -15.43 -12.83 8.05
C ARG A 3 -16.11 -12.51 9.37
N GLY A 4 -15.44 -11.82 10.28
CA GLY A 4 -15.99 -11.43 11.57
C GLY A 4 -14.96 -10.78 12.48
N ASP A 5 -15.42 -10.35 13.64
CA ASP A 5 -14.62 -9.59 14.62
C ASP A 5 -14.08 -10.46 15.76
N SER A 6 -14.33 -11.77 15.75
CA SER A 6 -13.76 -12.66 16.76
C SER A 6 -12.22 -12.76 16.61
N PRO A 7 -11.49 -13.16 17.65
CA PRO A 7 -10.03 -13.27 17.61
C PRO A 7 -9.50 -14.23 16.53
N THR A 8 -10.34 -15.15 16.06
CA THR A 8 -9.97 -16.14 15.02
C THR A 8 -10.46 -15.78 13.62
N GLU A 9 -11.20 -14.70 13.47
CA GLU A 9 -11.78 -14.22 12.22
C GLU A 9 -11.05 -12.96 11.75
N MET A 10 -11.19 -12.63 10.46
CA MET A 10 -10.70 -11.38 9.87
C MET A 10 -11.90 -10.53 9.45
N LEU A 11 -11.86 -9.25 9.78
CA LEU A 11 -12.94 -8.30 9.48
C LEU A 11 -12.74 -7.65 8.12
N SER A 12 -11.51 -7.21 7.81
CA SER A 12 -11.13 -6.57 6.56
C SER A 12 -9.71 -6.99 6.17
N LEU A 13 -9.61 -8.16 5.52
CA LEU A 13 -8.34 -8.63 4.97
C LEU A 13 -7.99 -7.78 3.74
N GLU A 14 -6.97 -6.94 3.86
CA GLU A 14 -6.53 -6.04 2.77
C GLU A 14 -5.46 -6.67 1.89
N ASN A 15 -4.42 -7.24 2.50
CA ASN A 15 -3.33 -7.85 1.75
C ASN A 15 -2.65 -8.96 2.55
N PHE A 16 -1.82 -9.74 1.86
CA PHE A 16 -0.95 -10.74 2.47
C PHE A 16 0.45 -10.69 1.85
N ARG A 17 1.43 -11.19 2.60
CA ARG A 17 2.82 -11.36 2.15
C ARG A 17 3.32 -12.74 2.51
N LEU A 18 4.01 -13.38 1.56
CA LEU A 18 4.69 -14.66 1.79
C LEU A 18 6.20 -14.41 1.87
N GLN A 19 6.80 -14.78 2.98
CA GLN A 19 8.25 -14.70 3.19
C GLN A 19 8.71 -15.88 4.00
N ASN A 20 9.75 -16.59 3.53
CA ASN A 20 10.36 -17.72 4.24
C ASN A 20 9.34 -18.79 4.71
N HIS A 21 8.39 -19.15 3.83
CA HIS A 21 7.30 -20.10 4.11
C HIS A 21 6.29 -19.66 5.18
N VAL A 22 6.31 -18.39 5.57
CA VAL A 22 5.37 -17.78 6.51
C VAL A 22 4.48 -16.82 5.77
N VAL A 23 3.18 -16.87 6.03
CA VAL A 23 2.20 -15.90 5.47
C VAL A 23 1.89 -14.86 6.54
N TRP A 24 2.07 -13.60 6.19
CA TRP A 24 1.58 -12.47 6.95
C TRP A 24 0.35 -11.89 6.30
N THR A 25 -0.65 -11.51 7.08
CA THR A 25 -1.88 -10.88 6.60
C THR A 25 -2.13 -9.59 7.36
N LEU A 26 -2.76 -8.62 6.70
CA LEU A 26 -3.17 -7.35 7.29
C LEU A 26 -4.69 -7.27 7.36
N ASP A 27 -5.23 -7.06 8.56
CA ASP A 27 -6.62 -6.69 8.79
C ASP A 27 -6.70 -5.20 9.11
N ALA A 28 -7.16 -4.40 8.14
CA ALA A 28 -7.20 -2.95 8.27
C ALA A 28 -8.16 -2.46 9.35
N ASN A 29 -9.31 -3.11 9.51
CA ASN A 29 -10.32 -2.68 10.47
C ASN A 29 -9.95 -3.05 11.91
N LYS A 30 -9.17 -4.10 12.09
CA LYS A 30 -8.62 -4.47 13.41
C LYS A 30 -7.28 -3.79 13.70
N SER A 31 -6.67 -3.16 12.68
CA SER A 31 -5.29 -2.68 12.75
C SER A 31 -4.33 -3.78 13.24
N GLU A 32 -4.42 -4.96 12.62
CA GLU A 32 -3.66 -6.14 13.04
C GLU A 32 -2.91 -6.77 11.87
N LEU A 33 -1.66 -7.15 12.14
CA LEU A 33 -0.90 -8.08 11.32
C LEU A 33 -0.97 -9.47 11.96
N THR A 34 -1.35 -10.48 11.17
CA THR A 34 -1.41 -11.87 11.64
C THR A 34 -0.41 -12.73 10.89
N ARG A 35 0.42 -13.44 11.62
CA ARG A 35 1.30 -14.49 11.12
C ARG A 35 0.56 -15.81 11.05
N LEU A 36 0.67 -16.47 9.92
CA LEU A 36 0.11 -17.78 9.66
C LEU A 36 1.24 -18.72 9.23
N ASP A 37 1.39 -19.83 9.93
CA ASP A 37 2.31 -20.90 9.57
C ASP A 37 1.56 -22.05 8.90
N PHE A 38 2.24 -22.77 8.01
CA PHE A 38 1.67 -23.99 7.46
C PHE A 38 1.62 -25.09 8.53
N SER A 39 0.52 -25.85 8.53
CA SER A 39 0.43 -27.08 9.33
C SER A 39 1.54 -28.05 8.96
N SER A 40 1.84 -29.01 9.84
CA SER A 40 2.85 -30.05 9.57
C SER A 40 2.54 -30.90 8.35
N SER A 41 1.26 -31.03 7.96
CA SER A 41 0.81 -31.66 6.71
C SER A 41 0.91 -30.74 5.48
N GLY A 42 1.08 -29.41 5.68
CA GLY A 42 1.15 -28.43 4.61
C GLY A 42 -0.19 -28.08 3.94
N ASP A 43 -1.29 -28.62 4.44
CA ASP A 43 -2.64 -28.51 3.83
C ASP A 43 -3.50 -27.38 4.43
N SER A 44 -3.05 -26.75 5.51
CA SER A 44 -3.75 -25.68 6.19
C SER A 44 -2.81 -24.62 6.75
N LEU A 45 -3.35 -23.41 6.93
CA LEU A 45 -2.68 -22.29 7.58
C LEU A 45 -3.19 -22.16 9.01
N LEU A 46 -2.26 -22.14 9.96
CA LEU A 46 -2.53 -21.99 11.40
C LEU A 46 -2.08 -20.61 11.86
N ARG A 47 -2.91 -19.93 12.63
CA ARG A 47 -2.55 -18.66 13.27
C ARG A 47 -1.48 -18.93 14.31
N ASP A 48 -0.34 -18.31 14.15
CA ASP A 48 0.80 -18.39 15.07
C ASP A 48 0.88 -17.16 15.97
N GLU A 49 0.77 -15.95 15.39
CA GLU A 49 0.96 -14.69 16.08
C GLU A 49 0.02 -13.62 15.55
N THR A 50 -0.41 -12.72 16.42
CA THR A 50 -1.14 -11.49 16.06
C THR A 50 -0.44 -10.29 16.66
N VAL A 51 -0.18 -9.29 15.82
CA VAL A 51 0.49 -8.03 16.17
C VAL A 51 -0.51 -6.90 15.99
N THR A 52 -0.91 -6.27 17.08
CA THR A 52 -1.75 -5.06 17.05
C THR A 52 -0.87 -3.86 16.71
N LEU A 53 -1.27 -3.11 15.70
CA LEU A 53 -0.56 -1.91 15.27
C LEU A 53 -0.86 -0.72 16.18
N ASP A 54 0.13 0.15 16.34
CA ASP A 54 0.03 1.39 17.11
C ASP A 54 -1.09 2.30 16.56
N GLU A 55 -1.77 3.03 17.44
CA GLU A 55 -2.88 3.93 17.08
C GLU A 55 -2.48 5.09 16.16
N ASP A 56 -1.20 5.45 16.16
CA ASP A 56 -0.62 6.45 15.25
C ASP A 56 -0.47 5.95 13.80
N ILE A 57 -0.71 4.65 13.55
CA ILE A 57 -0.73 4.05 12.22
C ILE A 57 -2.16 4.09 11.69
N LEU A 58 -2.49 5.17 10.99
CA LEU A 58 -3.85 5.43 10.53
C LEU A 58 -4.21 4.60 9.31
N ARG A 59 -5.30 3.81 9.41
CA ARG A 59 -5.88 3.05 8.29
C ARG A 59 -4.85 2.24 7.50
N PRO A 60 -4.19 1.26 8.09
CA PRO A 60 -3.21 0.43 7.39
C PRO A 60 -3.90 -0.33 6.25
N LEU A 61 -3.56 -0.05 5.00
CA LEU A 61 -4.21 -0.62 3.81
C LEU A 61 -3.28 -1.51 2.99
N ASP A 62 -1.99 -1.48 3.28
CA ASP A 62 -0.99 -2.37 2.72
C ASP A 62 0.24 -2.42 3.65
N PHE A 63 1.15 -3.36 3.42
CA PHE A 63 2.37 -3.48 4.20
C PHE A 63 3.45 -4.24 3.41
N ALA A 64 4.72 -4.00 3.76
CA ALA A 64 5.83 -4.84 3.36
C ALA A 64 6.59 -5.33 4.59
N ILE A 65 7.21 -6.49 4.46
CA ILE A 65 8.11 -7.06 5.47
C ILE A 65 9.52 -6.63 5.10
N TYR A 66 10.08 -5.68 5.85
CA TYR A 66 11.44 -5.20 5.60
C TYR A 66 12.48 -6.22 6.04
N ASN A 67 12.29 -6.78 7.25
CA ASN A 67 13.09 -7.86 7.82
C ASN A 67 12.32 -8.51 8.98
N ASP A 68 12.96 -9.44 9.68
CA ASP A 68 12.33 -10.16 10.80
C ASP A 68 11.89 -9.26 11.98
N SER A 69 12.35 -8.01 12.02
CA SER A 69 12.09 -7.07 13.12
C SER A 69 11.27 -5.84 12.72
N MET A 70 10.94 -5.65 11.43
CA MET A 70 10.34 -4.41 10.95
C MET A 70 9.38 -4.61 9.78
N PHE A 71 8.26 -3.88 9.81
CA PHE A 71 7.32 -3.69 8.71
C PHE A 71 7.39 -2.26 8.19
N ILE A 72 7.01 -2.07 6.92
CA ILE A 72 6.79 -0.77 6.29
C ILE A 72 5.33 -0.70 5.88
N ILE A 73 4.64 0.36 6.26
CA ILE A 73 3.21 0.58 6.03
C ILE A 73 3.03 1.98 5.42
N PRO A 74 2.19 2.18 4.38
CA PRO A 74 1.88 3.51 3.88
C PRO A 74 1.27 4.40 4.97
N ASP A 75 1.74 5.65 5.09
CA ASP A 75 1.20 6.62 6.04
C ASP A 75 0.04 7.41 5.42
N TYR A 76 -1.08 7.47 6.13
CA TYR A 76 -2.27 8.22 5.72
C TYR A 76 -2.58 9.41 6.64
N SER A 77 -1.63 9.84 7.47
CA SER A 77 -1.75 11.08 8.26
C SER A 77 -1.70 12.34 7.40
N GLY A 78 -1.08 12.26 6.21
CA GLY A 78 -0.86 13.38 5.30
C GLY A 78 0.41 14.17 5.57
N GLU A 79 1.21 13.73 6.53
CA GLU A 79 2.49 14.36 6.86
C GLU A 79 3.67 13.65 6.21
N ASN A 80 3.65 12.33 6.23
CA ASN A 80 4.70 11.48 5.70
C ASN A 80 4.16 10.52 4.64
N ARG A 81 5.05 9.72 4.09
CA ARG A 81 4.69 8.76 3.06
C ARG A 81 4.60 7.33 3.59
N LEU A 82 5.48 6.97 4.51
CA LEU A 82 5.62 5.62 5.03
C LEU A 82 5.85 5.63 6.55
N CYS A 83 5.26 4.66 7.23
CA CYS A 83 5.54 4.30 8.62
C CYS A 83 6.52 3.14 8.67
N ARG A 84 7.57 3.23 9.50
CA ARG A 84 8.38 2.09 9.91
C ARG A 84 7.87 1.58 11.25
N VAL A 85 7.54 0.31 11.30
CA VAL A 85 6.84 -0.32 12.42
C VAL A 85 7.67 -1.52 12.89
N ASN A 86 7.94 -1.63 14.18
CA ASN A 86 8.69 -2.78 14.69
C ASN A 86 7.83 -4.05 14.74
N ARG A 87 8.48 -5.18 15.05
CA ARG A 87 7.86 -6.50 15.11
C ARG A 87 6.68 -6.59 16.11
N ASN A 88 6.64 -5.72 17.10
CA ASN A 88 5.59 -5.67 18.12
C ASN A 88 4.43 -4.69 17.75
N GLY A 89 4.42 -4.17 16.52
CA GLY A 89 3.38 -3.25 16.05
C GLY A 89 3.59 -1.79 16.41
N ARG A 90 4.69 -1.44 17.10
CA ARG A 90 4.96 -0.06 17.51
C ARG A 90 5.56 0.77 16.38
N LEU A 91 5.06 1.97 16.20
CA LEU A 91 5.61 2.96 15.30
C LEU A 91 7.03 3.34 15.77
N ILE A 92 8.02 3.18 14.89
CA ILE A 92 9.41 3.61 15.12
C ILE A 92 9.56 5.07 14.69
N ASP A 93 9.24 5.34 13.44
CA ASP A 93 9.24 6.66 12.83
C ASP A 93 8.41 6.69 11.54
N LYS A 94 8.28 7.88 10.98
CA LYS A 94 7.64 8.12 9.69
C LYS A 94 8.65 8.75 8.73
N ILE A 95 8.70 8.27 7.50
CA ILE A 95 9.69 8.68 6.51
C ILE A 95 9.05 9.15 5.20
N GLY A 96 9.82 9.95 4.44
CA GLY A 96 9.38 10.51 3.16
C GLY A 96 8.27 11.54 3.29
N GLY A 97 8.05 12.29 2.24
CA GLY A 97 6.91 13.18 2.07
C GLY A 97 6.09 12.75 0.86
N ILE A 98 4.84 13.17 0.76
CA ILE A 98 4.03 12.95 -0.43
C ILE A 98 4.65 13.75 -1.58
N PRO A 99 5.11 13.11 -2.69
CA PRO A 99 5.85 13.79 -3.75
C PRO A 99 4.90 14.48 -4.74
N THR A 100 4.03 15.36 -4.24
CA THR A 100 3.04 16.07 -5.06
C THR A 100 3.46 17.50 -5.35
N ILE A 101 3.07 18.00 -6.52
CA ILE A 101 3.17 19.42 -6.88
C ILE A 101 1.97 20.22 -6.36
N ASN A 102 0.95 19.57 -5.77
CA ASN A 102 -0.23 20.25 -5.22
C ASN A 102 0.07 20.86 -3.84
N GLU A 103 0.87 21.92 -3.83
CA GLU A 103 1.23 22.63 -2.60
C GLU A 103 0.03 23.13 -1.79
N LYS A 104 -1.08 23.46 -2.46
CA LYS A 104 -2.30 23.91 -1.79
C LYS A 104 -2.89 22.79 -0.92
N ALA A 105 -2.94 21.58 -1.45
CA ALA A 105 -3.43 20.43 -0.71
C ALA A 105 -2.48 20.06 0.44
N LEU A 106 -1.16 20.10 0.21
CA LEU A 106 -0.16 19.90 1.25
C LEU A 106 -0.30 20.86 2.43
N LYS A 107 -0.66 22.13 2.18
CA LYS A 107 -0.81 23.16 3.23
C LYS A 107 -2.16 23.08 3.95
N ASN A 108 -3.25 22.80 3.22
CA ASN A 108 -4.60 23.05 3.73
C ASN A 108 -5.51 21.81 3.75
N ALA A 109 -5.11 20.69 3.18
CA ALA A 109 -5.98 19.52 3.00
C ALA A 109 -5.20 18.18 3.07
N ARG A 110 -4.24 18.08 3.99
CA ARG A 110 -3.38 16.89 4.15
C ARG A 110 -4.15 15.58 4.27
N PRO A 111 -5.23 15.47 5.06
CA PRO A 111 -5.99 14.22 5.15
C PRO A 111 -6.62 13.80 3.81
N ALA A 112 -7.19 14.74 3.07
CA ALA A 112 -7.76 14.48 1.75
C ALA A 112 -6.67 14.11 0.73
N LEU A 113 -5.52 14.77 0.80
CA LEU A 113 -4.35 14.45 -0.02
C LEU A 113 -3.86 13.01 0.27
N ALA A 114 -3.70 12.65 1.54
CA ALA A 114 -3.28 11.31 1.93
C ALA A 114 -4.24 10.23 1.42
N GLN A 115 -5.55 10.47 1.49
CA GLN A 115 -6.56 9.55 0.95
C GLN A 115 -6.44 9.41 -0.57
N ALA A 116 -6.22 10.52 -1.29
CA ALA A 116 -6.03 10.50 -2.74
C ALA A 116 -4.72 9.77 -3.13
N TRP A 117 -3.71 9.82 -2.29
CA TRP A 117 -2.43 9.13 -2.47
C TRP A 117 -2.41 7.71 -1.88
N ARG A 118 -3.58 7.08 -1.72
CA ARG A 118 -3.65 5.67 -1.36
C ARG A 118 -2.75 4.84 -2.28
N SER A 119 -1.98 3.91 -1.66
CA SER A 119 -0.90 3.23 -2.36
C SER A 119 -0.83 1.77 -2.02
N PHE A 120 -0.27 1.03 -2.98
CA PHE A 120 0.23 -0.34 -2.80
C PHE A 120 1.76 -0.30 -2.77
N LEU A 121 2.36 -1.24 -2.06
CA LEU A 121 3.81 -1.31 -1.99
C LEU A 121 4.29 -2.76 -1.97
N ASP A 122 5.52 -2.97 -2.43
CA ASP A 122 6.23 -4.24 -2.30
C ASP A 122 7.71 -4.01 -2.08
N TYR A 123 8.35 -4.89 -1.35
CA TYR A 123 9.76 -4.82 -1.01
C TYR A 123 10.47 -6.13 -1.32
N ASN A 124 11.61 -6.04 -2.01
CA ASN A 124 12.47 -7.18 -2.24
C ASN A 124 13.76 -7.09 -1.40
N PRO A 125 13.95 -7.98 -0.40
CA PRO A 125 15.13 -7.95 0.47
C PRO A 125 16.44 -8.27 -0.26
N ASN A 126 16.39 -8.99 -1.39
CA ASN A 126 17.59 -9.38 -2.14
C ASN A 126 18.29 -8.14 -2.72
N ASN A 127 17.53 -7.22 -3.30
CA ASN A 127 18.08 -5.99 -3.90
C ASN A 127 17.87 -4.74 -3.03
N GLY A 128 17.00 -4.78 -2.01
CA GLY A 128 16.72 -3.65 -1.11
C GLY A 128 15.79 -2.61 -1.71
N ILE A 129 15.09 -2.94 -2.80
CA ILE A 129 14.16 -2.04 -3.47
C ILE A 129 12.77 -2.15 -2.85
N LEU A 130 12.24 -1.03 -2.43
CA LEU A 130 10.84 -0.81 -2.07
C LEU A 130 10.19 0.01 -3.18
N ALA A 131 9.15 -0.53 -3.80
CA ALA A 131 8.32 0.19 -4.75
C ALA A 131 6.99 0.56 -4.12
N VAL A 132 6.52 1.78 -4.38
CA VAL A 132 5.21 2.29 -3.92
C VAL A 132 4.49 2.86 -5.12
N VAL A 133 3.24 2.43 -5.35
CA VAL A 133 2.43 2.88 -6.48
C VAL A 133 1.09 3.44 -6.00
N THR A 134 0.62 4.51 -6.64
CA THR A 134 -0.66 5.14 -6.27
C THR A 134 -1.85 4.44 -6.92
N GLN A 135 -2.91 4.22 -6.14
CA GLN A 135 -4.17 3.68 -6.66
C GLN A 135 -4.89 4.68 -7.57
N LEU A 136 -4.74 5.97 -7.31
CA LEU A 136 -5.33 7.05 -8.09
C LEU A 136 -4.19 7.77 -8.82
N GLY A 137 -4.28 7.92 -10.14
CA GLY A 137 -3.17 8.46 -10.94
C GLY A 137 -2.11 7.41 -11.30
N GLU A 138 -0.99 7.85 -11.85
CA GLU A 138 0.11 6.99 -12.30
C GLU A 138 1.44 7.43 -11.70
N VAL A 139 1.63 7.20 -10.39
CA VAL A 139 2.89 7.50 -9.73
C VAL A 139 3.54 6.22 -9.22
N LEU A 140 4.80 6.02 -9.57
CA LEU A 140 5.69 5.01 -9.04
C LEU A 140 6.83 5.69 -8.27
N GLU A 141 6.97 5.34 -7.00
CA GLU A 141 8.08 5.73 -6.14
C GLU A 141 8.99 4.53 -5.94
N VAL A 142 10.27 4.70 -6.13
CA VAL A 142 11.28 3.64 -5.94
C VAL A 142 12.28 4.11 -4.89
N TYR A 143 12.33 3.40 -3.79
CA TYR A 143 13.27 3.60 -2.70
C TYR A 143 14.29 2.46 -2.73
N ASN A 144 15.56 2.77 -2.87
CA ASN A 144 16.61 1.81 -2.58
C ASN A 144 17.06 1.99 -1.13
N LEU A 145 16.65 1.06 -0.27
CA LEU A 145 16.89 1.16 1.17
C LEU A 145 18.33 0.77 1.57
N LYS A 146 19.14 0.24 0.63
CA LYS A 146 20.55 -0.07 0.85
C LYS A 146 21.47 1.14 0.67
N ASP A 147 21.19 1.98 -0.33
CA ASP A 147 21.99 3.15 -0.66
C ASP A 147 21.28 4.48 -0.40
N SER A 148 20.05 4.42 0.14
CA SER A 148 19.22 5.58 0.46
C SER A 148 18.88 6.47 -0.74
N THR A 149 18.83 5.89 -1.94
CA THR A 149 18.37 6.62 -3.13
C THR A 149 16.87 6.55 -3.30
N TYR A 150 16.29 7.58 -3.91
CA TYR A 150 14.86 7.75 -4.10
C TYR A 150 14.57 8.34 -5.48
N VAL A 151 13.62 7.75 -6.18
CA VAL A 151 13.20 8.20 -7.51
C VAL A 151 11.68 8.18 -7.60
N VAL A 152 11.09 9.20 -8.23
CA VAL A 152 9.66 9.26 -8.56
C VAL A 152 9.50 9.23 -10.07
N ARG A 153 8.55 8.43 -10.56
CA ARG A 153 8.09 8.41 -11.94
C ARG A 153 6.62 8.74 -11.98
N ILE A 154 6.25 9.67 -12.86
CA ILE A 154 4.87 10.08 -13.09
C ILE A 154 4.52 9.72 -14.53
N GLY A 155 3.50 8.88 -14.68
CA GLY A 155 3.00 8.44 -15.98
C GLY A 155 2.16 9.50 -16.70
N GLY A 156 1.61 9.13 -17.86
CA GLY A 156 0.89 10.06 -18.73
C GLY A 156 -0.41 10.64 -18.14
N HIS A 157 -1.00 9.97 -17.15
CA HIS A 157 -2.20 10.43 -16.45
C HIS A 157 -1.89 11.24 -15.18
N GLY A 158 -0.62 11.46 -14.87
CA GLY A 158 -0.21 12.36 -13.79
C GLY A 158 -0.41 11.83 -12.38
N GLU A 159 -0.37 12.76 -11.43
CA GLU A 159 -0.63 12.53 -10.01
C GLU A 159 -2.12 12.24 -9.75
N PRO A 160 -2.46 11.71 -8.55
CA PRO A 160 -3.84 11.59 -8.12
C PRO A 160 -4.62 12.91 -8.20
N GLU A 161 -5.65 12.94 -9.03
CA GLU A 161 -6.57 14.08 -9.14
C GLU A 161 -7.79 13.89 -8.25
N PHE A 162 -8.14 14.89 -7.47
CA PHE A 162 -9.27 14.86 -6.55
C PHE A 162 -9.86 16.25 -6.27
N THR A 163 -11.12 16.28 -5.86
CA THR A 163 -11.76 17.43 -5.23
C THR A 163 -11.97 17.16 -3.75
N ILE A 164 -12.17 18.21 -2.97
CA ILE A 164 -12.41 18.08 -1.53
C ILE A 164 -13.89 18.30 -1.28
N SER A 165 -14.53 17.34 -0.62
CA SER A 165 -15.90 17.45 -0.13
C SER A 165 -15.96 16.92 1.30
N ASP A 166 -16.47 17.73 2.22
CA ASP A 166 -16.61 17.39 3.64
C ASP A 166 -15.32 16.85 4.30
N GLY A 167 -14.15 17.36 3.86
CA GLY A 167 -12.85 16.95 4.35
C GLY A 167 -12.28 15.69 3.68
N TYR A 168 -13.02 15.06 2.74
CA TYR A 168 -12.58 13.87 2.01
C TYR A 168 -12.06 14.22 0.63
N GLY A 169 -11.06 13.46 0.17
CA GLY A 169 -10.57 13.54 -1.20
C GLY A 169 -11.40 12.67 -2.14
N ILE A 170 -12.28 13.31 -2.94
CA ILE A 170 -13.10 12.61 -3.93
C ILE A 170 -12.33 12.51 -5.24
N PRO A 171 -12.01 11.30 -5.74
CA PRO A 171 -11.20 11.13 -6.93
C PRO A 171 -11.94 11.63 -8.19
N THR A 172 -11.20 12.35 -9.04
CA THR A 172 -11.73 12.92 -10.30
C THR A 172 -10.94 12.47 -11.54
N GLY A 173 -9.74 11.96 -11.37
CA GLY A 173 -8.86 11.50 -12.44
C GLY A 173 -9.16 10.07 -12.87
N ILE A 174 -8.17 9.20 -12.79
CA ILE A 174 -8.25 7.80 -13.19
C ILE A 174 -8.09 6.86 -11.99
N MET A 175 -8.61 5.65 -12.10
CA MET A 175 -8.14 4.51 -11.35
C MET A 175 -6.82 4.04 -11.97
N GLY A 176 -5.72 4.23 -11.25
CA GLY A 176 -4.37 4.05 -11.75
C GLY A 176 -3.84 2.64 -11.49
N PHE A 177 -2.93 2.52 -10.54
CA PHE A 177 -2.28 1.24 -10.22
C PHE A 177 -3.07 0.45 -9.18
N SER A 178 -3.10 -0.86 -9.33
CA SER A 178 -3.84 -1.75 -8.43
C SER A 178 -2.97 -2.73 -7.66
N ASP A 179 -1.73 -2.90 -8.08
CA ASP A 179 -0.75 -3.76 -7.41
C ASP A 179 0.67 -3.49 -7.92
N VAL A 180 1.67 -3.89 -7.13
CA VAL A 180 3.08 -3.82 -7.49
C VAL A 180 3.84 -5.02 -6.96
N GLN A 181 4.80 -5.52 -7.74
CA GLN A 181 5.72 -6.57 -7.32
C GLN A 181 7.16 -6.22 -7.72
N VAL A 182 8.06 -6.31 -6.75
CA VAL A 182 9.51 -6.11 -6.96
C VAL A 182 10.20 -7.46 -7.02
N THR A 183 10.76 -7.78 -8.18
CA THR A 183 11.60 -8.97 -8.36
C THR A 183 13.09 -8.61 -8.27
N ASP A 184 13.98 -9.59 -8.43
CA ASP A 184 15.42 -9.35 -8.43
C ASP A 184 15.89 -8.51 -9.64
N SER A 185 15.11 -8.43 -10.71
CA SER A 185 15.51 -7.79 -11.97
C SER A 185 14.61 -6.64 -12.44
N ALA A 186 13.37 -6.57 -11.97
CA ALA A 186 12.40 -5.58 -12.45
C ALA A 186 11.29 -5.31 -11.43
N ILE A 187 10.55 -4.21 -11.65
CA ILE A 187 9.34 -3.84 -10.93
C ILE A 187 8.15 -4.04 -11.88
N TYR A 188 7.19 -4.85 -11.49
CA TYR A 188 5.95 -5.10 -12.22
C TYR A 188 4.82 -4.34 -11.55
N VAL A 189 4.05 -3.59 -12.34
CA VAL A 189 2.94 -2.76 -11.84
C VAL A 189 1.68 -3.05 -12.64
N VAL A 190 0.63 -3.44 -11.94
CA VAL A 190 -0.69 -3.67 -12.54
C VAL A 190 -1.43 -2.35 -12.65
N SER A 191 -1.89 -1.99 -13.86
CA SER A 191 -2.56 -0.72 -14.14
C SER A 191 -3.96 -0.90 -14.69
N HIS A 192 -4.86 -0.02 -14.29
CA HIS A 192 -6.22 0.12 -14.80
C HIS A 192 -6.35 1.17 -15.90
N GLY A 193 -5.96 2.42 -15.62
CA GLY A 193 -6.10 3.56 -16.51
C GLY A 193 -7.56 3.95 -16.84
N THR A 194 -8.54 3.56 -16.02
CA THR A 194 -9.96 3.85 -16.28
C THR A 194 -10.38 5.15 -15.60
N PRO A 195 -10.90 6.14 -16.35
CA PRO A 195 -11.40 7.38 -15.78
C PRO A 195 -12.56 7.16 -14.79
N PHE A 196 -12.56 7.86 -13.66
CA PHE A 196 -13.66 7.78 -12.69
C PHE A 196 -15.01 8.20 -13.26
N LYS A 197 -15.02 9.10 -14.26
CA LYS A 197 -16.25 9.45 -15.01
C LYS A 197 -16.89 8.25 -15.71
N GLU A 198 -16.07 7.33 -16.23
CA GLU A 198 -16.56 6.11 -16.87
C GLU A 198 -17.07 5.11 -15.84
N ILE A 199 -16.35 4.95 -14.73
CA ILE A 199 -16.77 4.10 -13.61
C ILE A 199 -18.13 4.56 -13.07
N ALA A 200 -18.33 5.87 -12.88
CA ALA A 200 -19.57 6.44 -12.41
C ALA A 200 -20.73 6.19 -13.39
N ARG A 201 -20.49 6.23 -14.71
CA ARG A 201 -21.50 5.94 -15.75
C ARG A 201 -21.89 4.46 -15.79
N GLN A 202 -20.99 3.57 -15.38
CA GLN A 202 -21.18 2.12 -15.35
C GLN A 202 -21.67 1.63 -13.99
N SER A 203 -22.61 2.30 -13.34
CA SER A 203 -23.16 1.95 -12.01
C SER A 203 -22.26 2.22 -10.80
N GLY A 204 -21.13 2.88 -10.96
CA GLY A 204 -20.17 3.16 -9.88
C GLY A 204 -19.42 1.94 -9.34
N LYS A 205 -19.59 0.76 -9.96
CA LYS A 205 -18.85 -0.44 -9.58
C LYS A 205 -17.41 -0.32 -10.09
N LEU A 206 -16.44 -0.43 -9.19
CA LEU A 206 -15.04 -0.46 -9.55
C LEU A 206 -14.77 -1.68 -10.44
N PRO A 207 -13.97 -1.53 -11.52
CA PRO A 207 -13.61 -2.64 -12.37
C PRO A 207 -12.73 -3.64 -11.62
N ASP A 208 -12.93 -4.92 -11.89
CA ASP A 208 -12.12 -5.99 -11.34
C ASP A 208 -10.81 -6.14 -12.15
N GLY A 209 -9.69 -6.27 -11.44
CA GLY A 209 -8.35 -6.53 -12.02
C GLY A 209 -7.77 -5.35 -12.81
N GLY A 210 -6.55 -5.50 -13.28
CA GLY A 210 -5.87 -4.52 -14.12
C GLY A 210 -6.00 -4.84 -15.61
N LYS A 211 -5.77 -3.83 -16.46
CA LYS A 211 -5.78 -3.98 -17.93
C LYS A 211 -4.39 -4.21 -18.49
N TYR A 212 -3.37 -3.68 -17.84
CA TYR A 212 -1.99 -3.66 -18.31
C TYR A 212 -1.04 -4.03 -17.19
N ILE A 213 0.09 -4.60 -17.56
CA ILE A 213 1.24 -4.75 -16.67
C ILE A 213 2.37 -3.89 -17.24
N TYR A 214 2.78 -2.89 -16.49
CA TYR A 214 3.98 -2.12 -16.79
C TYR A 214 5.19 -2.79 -16.14
N VAL A 215 6.31 -2.73 -16.83
CA VAL A 215 7.60 -3.26 -16.36
C VAL A 215 8.58 -2.12 -16.30
N PHE A 216 9.11 -1.86 -15.11
CA PHE A 216 10.12 -0.83 -14.89
C PHE A 216 11.45 -1.48 -14.50
N SER A 217 12.54 -0.78 -14.77
CA SER A 217 13.84 -1.15 -14.18
C SER A 217 13.80 -0.95 -12.66
N LEU A 218 14.79 -1.53 -11.93
CA LEU A 218 14.94 -1.30 -10.49
C LEU A 218 15.29 0.15 -10.11
N LYS A 219 15.49 1.01 -11.11
CA LYS A 219 15.72 2.46 -10.96
C LYS A 219 14.49 3.30 -11.33
N GLY A 220 13.37 2.66 -11.62
CA GLY A 220 12.11 3.29 -12.04
C GLY A 220 12.05 3.62 -13.54
#